data_8d5ee3401e3776bc3e0e27f5fad20c3c
#
_entry.id   8d5ee3401e3776bc3e0e27f5fad20c3c
#
_cell.length_a   1.000
_cell.length_b   1.000
_cell.length_c   1.000
_cell.angle_alpha   90.00
_cell.angle_beta   90.00
_cell.angle_gamma   90.00
#
_symmetry.space_group_name_H-M   'P 1'
#
loop_
_entity.id
_entity.type
_entity.pdbx_description
1 polymer ?
#
loop_
_entity_poly.entity_id
_entity_poly.type
_entity_poly.pdbx_seq_one_letter_code
_entity_poly.pdbx_strand_id
1 'polypeptide(L)'
;MHKNIMILGTASSAGKSLITTALCRIFYEDGFKVTPFKSQNMSLNSFVTKDGLEMGRAQVVQAEACGMEPEVFMNPILLKPNSDNGSQVIVMGKALQNMKASDYFEYRKVLRGKIEEVYENIKENFDMSVIEGAGSPAEINLNKDDIVNIGMAKIAKAPCILVADIDKGGVFASIYGTVMLLSEEDRSFIKGIIINKFRGDIKILEPGLKMIEDLVNIPVLGVMPYFQHNIEEEDSASEKSSSSFGNGAIKINVIKLPHMSNFNDFDPFKMYPECQLKFVTKVEELKNSDLIIIPGSKNSISDLIYLKNNGFFEKDIISTLEKEIMENSWIIDYKIDEEVLEIYYHFLEEQLEKRYLFVRNGRYNIEIFGNNTSFEKERI
;
A
#
# COMPACT_ATOMS: atom_id res chain seq x y z
N MET A 1 -24.29 21.57 1.45
CA MET A 1 -23.01 22.27 1.18
C MET A 1 -21.90 21.30 1.50
N HIS A 2 -21.08 20.92 0.53
CA HIS A 2 -19.96 20.00 0.71
C HIS A 2 -18.93 20.56 1.70
N LYS A 3 -18.46 19.72 2.63
CA LYS A 3 -17.37 20.01 3.57
C LYS A 3 -16.19 19.12 3.25
N ASN A 4 -15.00 19.55 3.65
CA ASN A 4 -13.79 18.76 3.45
C ASN A 4 -12.76 19.03 4.54
N ILE A 5 -11.84 18.08 4.68
CA ILE A 5 -10.65 18.17 5.53
C ILE A 5 -9.53 17.40 4.86
N MET A 6 -8.30 17.90 4.99
CA MET A 6 -7.15 17.23 4.41
C MET A 6 -6.13 16.86 5.49
N ILE A 7 -5.61 15.65 5.42
CA ILE A 7 -4.63 15.09 6.35
C ILE A 7 -3.26 15.07 5.67
N LEU A 8 -2.36 15.90 6.16
CA LEU A 8 -0.97 15.97 5.75
C LEU A 8 -0.09 15.26 6.78
N GLY A 9 1.12 14.90 6.42
CA GLY A 9 2.09 14.33 7.34
C GLY A 9 3.43 15.03 7.30
N THR A 10 4.16 15.02 8.40
CA THR A 10 5.56 15.50 8.41
C THR A 10 6.50 14.55 7.67
N ALA A 11 6.08 13.30 7.43
CA ALA A 11 6.83 12.28 6.71
C ALA A 11 5.90 11.17 6.22
N SER A 12 6.43 10.23 5.41
CA SER A 12 5.81 8.93 5.17
C SER A 12 5.64 8.19 6.51
N SER A 13 4.62 7.33 6.59
CA SER A 13 4.32 6.53 7.80
C SER A 13 4.04 7.35 9.09
N ALA A 14 3.81 8.66 8.99
CA ALA A 14 3.42 9.49 10.15
C ALA A 14 2.04 9.11 10.73
N GLY A 15 1.24 8.33 9.99
CA GLY A 15 -0.08 7.86 10.38
C GLY A 15 -1.23 8.59 9.69
N LYS A 16 -0.97 9.23 8.55
CA LYS A 16 -2.02 9.88 7.73
C LYS A 16 -3.19 8.95 7.45
N SER A 17 -2.91 7.76 6.92
CA SER A 17 -3.94 6.81 6.50
C SER A 17 -4.80 6.34 7.67
N LEU A 18 -4.19 6.09 8.84
CA LEU A 18 -4.92 5.75 10.06
C LEU A 18 -5.87 6.88 10.50
N ILE A 19 -5.38 8.11 10.55
CA ILE A 19 -6.19 9.28 10.93
C ILE A 19 -7.30 9.53 9.90
N THR A 20 -6.99 9.40 8.62
CA THR A 20 -7.98 9.53 7.53
C THR A 20 -9.08 8.47 7.67
N THR A 21 -8.71 7.21 7.89
CA THR A 21 -9.65 6.10 8.11
C THR A 21 -10.55 6.36 9.32
N ALA A 22 -9.97 6.81 10.43
CA ALA A 22 -10.72 7.15 11.64
C ALA A 22 -11.71 8.29 11.41
N LEU A 23 -11.31 9.36 10.72
CA LEU A 23 -12.18 10.47 10.39
C LEU A 23 -13.30 10.07 9.41
N CYS A 24 -12.99 9.24 8.42
CA CYS A 24 -13.99 8.66 7.53
C CYS A 24 -15.07 7.93 8.35
N ARG A 25 -14.67 7.10 9.29
CA ARG A 25 -15.59 6.35 10.15
C ARG A 25 -16.41 7.27 11.05
N ILE A 26 -15.78 8.24 11.72
CA ILE A 26 -16.46 9.18 12.63
C ILE A 26 -17.52 9.98 11.88
N PHE A 27 -17.17 10.58 10.73
CA PHE A 27 -18.14 11.37 9.96
C PHE A 27 -19.26 10.52 9.38
N TYR A 28 -18.97 9.26 9.03
CA TYR A 28 -20.02 8.31 8.62
C TYR A 28 -20.99 8.02 9.77
N GLU A 29 -20.49 7.79 10.99
CA GLU A 29 -21.32 7.57 12.18
C GLU A 29 -22.11 8.82 12.58
N ASP A 30 -21.58 10.00 12.30
CA ASP A 30 -22.28 11.28 12.45
C ASP A 30 -23.38 11.50 11.39
N GLY A 31 -23.56 10.57 10.46
CA GLY A 31 -24.63 10.58 9.47
C GLY A 31 -24.31 11.35 8.17
N PHE A 32 -23.06 11.75 7.95
CA PHE A 32 -22.67 12.36 6.68
C PHE A 32 -22.50 11.31 5.58
N LYS A 33 -22.83 11.67 4.34
CA LYS A 33 -22.40 10.91 3.17
C LYS A 33 -20.93 11.25 2.89
N VAL A 34 -20.03 10.42 3.44
CA VAL A 34 -18.58 10.64 3.43
C VAL A 34 -17.92 9.87 2.31
N THR A 35 -16.86 10.43 1.72
CA THR A 35 -15.93 9.71 0.85
C THR A 35 -14.48 10.00 1.23
N PRO A 36 -13.57 9.01 1.19
CA PRO A 36 -12.15 9.27 1.18
C PRO A 36 -11.71 9.80 -0.18
N PHE A 37 -10.59 10.50 -0.21
CA PHE A 37 -9.96 10.92 -1.45
C PHE A 37 -8.44 11.02 -1.29
N LYS A 38 -7.71 10.42 -2.21
CA LYS A 38 -6.26 10.61 -2.35
C LYS A 38 -5.95 10.78 -3.83
N SER A 39 -5.62 12.00 -4.22
CA SER A 39 -5.44 12.36 -5.63
C SER A 39 -4.43 11.47 -6.36
N GLN A 40 -3.32 11.15 -5.68
CA GLN A 40 -2.30 10.24 -6.17
C GLN A 40 -1.79 9.35 -5.04
N ASN A 41 -1.68 8.06 -5.29
CA ASN A 41 -0.99 7.12 -4.42
C ASN A 41 0.22 6.53 -5.12
N MET A 42 1.27 6.19 -4.36
CA MET A 42 2.41 5.42 -4.82
C MET A 42 2.53 4.18 -3.96
N SER A 43 2.10 3.03 -4.48
CA SER A 43 2.11 1.78 -3.74
C SER A 43 2.14 0.57 -4.66
N LEU A 44 2.77 -0.51 -4.22
CA LEU A 44 2.68 -1.83 -4.85
C LEU A 44 1.43 -2.58 -4.38
N ASN A 45 0.83 -2.16 -3.25
CA ASN A 45 -0.43 -2.70 -2.78
C ASN A 45 -1.60 -2.06 -3.52
N SER A 46 -2.33 -2.87 -4.24
CA SER A 46 -3.49 -2.44 -5.00
C SER A 46 -4.67 -3.38 -4.79
N PHE A 47 -5.83 -2.89 -5.15
CA PHE A 47 -7.09 -3.59 -5.09
C PHE A 47 -7.79 -3.46 -6.45
N VAL A 48 -8.49 -4.50 -6.86
CA VAL A 48 -9.31 -4.49 -8.08
C VAL A 48 -10.77 -4.32 -7.67
N THR A 49 -11.40 -3.24 -8.14
CA THR A 49 -12.82 -2.95 -7.88
C THR A 49 -13.73 -3.96 -8.57
N LYS A 50 -15.02 -3.95 -8.24
CA LYS A 50 -16.02 -4.82 -8.90
C LYS A 50 -16.06 -4.65 -10.42
N ASP A 51 -15.73 -3.46 -10.92
CA ASP A 51 -15.69 -3.14 -12.35
C ASP A 51 -14.35 -3.54 -13.02
N GLY A 52 -13.45 -4.23 -12.31
CA GLY A 52 -12.16 -4.66 -12.82
C GLY A 52 -11.13 -3.52 -12.92
N LEU A 53 -11.33 -2.42 -12.20
CA LEU A 53 -10.46 -1.25 -12.18
C LEU A 53 -9.53 -1.27 -10.96
N GLU A 54 -8.31 -0.76 -11.10
CA GLU A 54 -7.28 -0.83 -10.07
C GLU A 54 -7.16 0.47 -9.25
N MET A 55 -7.05 0.36 -7.91
CA MET A 55 -6.84 1.48 -7.00
C MET A 55 -5.94 1.12 -5.82
N GLY A 56 -5.45 2.11 -5.10
CA GLY A 56 -4.61 1.92 -3.92
C GLY A 56 -5.37 1.25 -2.76
N ARG A 57 -4.74 0.27 -2.10
CA ARG A 57 -5.36 -0.51 -1.02
C ARG A 57 -5.75 0.34 0.20
N ALA A 58 -4.97 1.37 0.54
CA ALA A 58 -5.29 2.24 1.66
C ALA A 58 -6.66 2.95 1.50
N GLN A 59 -7.00 3.36 0.28
CA GLN A 59 -8.29 4.01 0.00
C GLN A 59 -9.47 3.02 0.04
N VAL A 60 -9.21 1.73 -0.16
CA VAL A 60 -10.19 0.66 0.05
C VAL A 60 -10.60 0.58 1.51
N VAL A 61 -9.63 0.52 2.42
CA VAL A 61 -9.88 0.52 3.87
C VAL A 61 -10.64 1.77 4.32
N GLN A 62 -10.33 2.92 3.74
CA GLN A 62 -11.02 4.18 4.02
C GLN A 62 -12.45 4.18 3.49
N ALA A 63 -12.71 3.59 2.31
CA ALA A 63 -14.05 3.41 1.75
C ALA A 63 -14.89 2.48 2.63
N GLU A 64 -14.34 1.35 3.05
CA GLU A 64 -14.98 0.41 3.97
C GLU A 64 -15.34 1.09 5.31
N ALA A 65 -14.47 1.96 5.82
CA ALA A 65 -14.74 2.76 7.02
C ALA A 65 -15.93 3.71 6.84
N CYS A 66 -16.18 4.20 5.64
CA CYS A 66 -17.36 4.99 5.27
C CYS A 66 -18.59 4.14 4.93
N GLY A 67 -18.50 2.81 4.97
CA GLY A 67 -19.58 1.92 4.52
C GLY A 67 -19.82 1.95 3.01
N MET A 68 -18.79 2.31 2.23
CA MET A 68 -18.85 2.43 0.77
C MET A 68 -18.10 1.30 0.08
N GLU A 69 -18.59 0.92 -1.10
CA GLU A 69 -17.80 0.12 -2.03
C GLU A 69 -16.61 0.97 -2.54
N PRO A 70 -15.42 0.36 -2.66
CA PRO A 70 -14.27 1.05 -3.22
C PRO A 70 -14.45 1.39 -4.70
N GLU A 71 -14.23 2.65 -5.04
CA GLU A 71 -14.34 3.17 -6.41
C GLU A 71 -13.10 3.98 -6.78
N VAL A 72 -12.67 3.89 -8.04
CA VAL A 72 -11.41 4.49 -8.51
C VAL A 72 -11.35 6.02 -8.44
N PHE A 73 -12.48 6.70 -8.35
CA PHE A 73 -12.49 8.15 -8.13
C PHE A 73 -11.90 8.53 -6.76
N MET A 74 -11.91 7.61 -5.78
CA MET A 74 -11.32 7.83 -4.46
C MET A 74 -9.78 7.87 -4.53
N ASN A 75 -9.19 7.23 -5.56
CA ASN A 75 -7.77 7.28 -5.87
C ASN A 75 -7.56 7.30 -7.39
N PRO A 76 -7.75 8.46 -8.04
CA PRO A 76 -7.73 8.56 -9.49
C PRO A 76 -6.37 8.28 -10.13
N ILE A 77 -5.27 8.44 -9.38
CA ILE A 77 -3.93 8.18 -9.87
C ILE A 77 -3.21 7.22 -8.93
N LEU A 78 -2.77 6.08 -9.47
CA LEU A 78 -1.92 5.13 -8.75
C LEU A 78 -0.62 4.95 -9.52
N LEU A 79 0.50 5.09 -8.82
CA LEU A 79 1.84 4.83 -9.33
C LEU A 79 2.34 3.51 -8.74
N LYS A 80 2.71 2.57 -9.61
CA LYS A 80 3.34 1.31 -9.19
C LYS A 80 4.80 1.32 -9.61
N PRO A 81 5.74 1.49 -8.65
CA PRO A 81 7.17 1.41 -8.94
C PRO A 81 7.50 0.09 -9.64
N ASN A 82 8.20 0.15 -10.78
CA ASN A 82 8.61 -1.03 -11.55
C ASN A 82 10.12 -1.09 -11.78
N SER A 83 10.84 -0.04 -11.39
CA SER A 83 12.30 0.07 -11.45
C SER A 83 12.75 1.21 -10.53
N ASP A 84 14.06 1.35 -10.32
CA ASP A 84 14.64 2.43 -9.49
C ASP A 84 14.22 3.85 -9.94
N ASN A 85 13.93 4.04 -11.23
CA ASN A 85 13.66 5.36 -11.82
C ASN A 85 12.34 5.42 -12.60
N GLY A 86 11.45 4.44 -12.46
CA GLY A 86 10.21 4.38 -13.24
C GLY A 86 9.04 3.80 -12.46
N SER A 87 7.85 4.17 -12.91
CA SER A 87 6.60 3.64 -12.40
C SER A 87 5.60 3.38 -13.52
N GLN A 88 4.79 2.36 -13.37
CA GLN A 88 3.58 2.23 -14.16
C GLN A 88 2.57 3.25 -13.62
N VAL A 89 2.07 4.09 -14.53
CA VAL A 89 1.04 5.09 -14.21
C VAL A 89 -0.33 4.50 -14.52
N ILE A 90 -1.18 4.48 -13.51
CA ILE A 90 -2.57 4.03 -13.60
C ILE A 90 -3.46 5.26 -13.37
N VAL A 91 -4.39 5.51 -14.30
CA VAL A 91 -5.32 6.65 -14.23
C VAL A 91 -6.74 6.12 -14.29
N MET A 92 -7.56 6.50 -13.30
CA MET A 92 -8.93 6.01 -13.15
C MET A 92 -9.02 4.48 -13.27
N GLY A 93 -8.08 3.80 -12.61
CA GLY A 93 -8.02 2.34 -12.52
C GLY A 93 -7.52 1.63 -13.77
N LYS A 94 -7.10 2.33 -14.82
CA LYS A 94 -6.58 1.74 -16.05
C LYS A 94 -5.10 2.07 -16.22
N ALA A 95 -4.29 1.05 -16.51
CA ALA A 95 -2.88 1.25 -16.81
C ALA A 95 -2.74 2.12 -18.07
N LEU A 96 -2.03 3.24 -17.94
CA LEU A 96 -1.78 4.16 -19.04
C LEU A 96 -0.47 3.77 -19.74
N GLN A 97 0.64 3.88 -19.03
CA GLN A 97 1.98 3.51 -19.55
C GLN A 97 3.02 3.50 -18.42
N ASN A 98 4.19 2.95 -18.71
CA ASN A 98 5.35 3.10 -17.86
C ASN A 98 6.02 4.45 -18.13
N MET A 99 6.33 5.21 -17.08
CA MET A 99 6.98 6.52 -17.18
C MET A 99 8.21 6.58 -16.28
N LYS A 100 9.25 7.26 -16.74
CA LYS A 100 10.35 7.69 -15.87
C LYS A 100 9.87 8.83 -14.98
N ALA A 101 10.52 9.01 -13.83
CA ALA A 101 10.18 10.06 -12.89
C ALA A 101 10.17 11.47 -13.53
N SER A 102 11.14 11.78 -14.41
CA SER A 102 11.21 13.04 -15.16
C SER A 102 9.97 13.30 -16.02
N ASP A 103 9.55 12.27 -16.77
CA ASP A 103 8.45 12.39 -17.72
C ASP A 103 7.10 12.49 -16.97
N TYR A 104 6.98 11.78 -15.86
CA TYR A 104 5.84 11.88 -14.98
C TYR A 104 5.68 13.28 -14.38
N PHE A 105 6.78 13.95 -14.03
CA PHE A 105 6.76 15.31 -13.52
C PHE A 105 6.10 16.29 -14.50
N GLU A 106 6.43 16.20 -15.78
CA GLU A 106 5.79 17.02 -16.81
C GLU A 106 4.32 16.61 -17.05
N TYR A 107 4.03 15.32 -16.95
CA TYR A 107 2.69 14.78 -17.16
C TYR A 107 1.70 15.17 -16.03
N ARG A 108 2.19 15.51 -14.83
CA ARG A 108 1.35 15.98 -13.71
C ARG A 108 0.45 17.16 -14.07
N LYS A 109 0.89 18.04 -14.98
CA LYS A 109 0.09 19.16 -15.47
C LYS A 109 -1.20 18.71 -16.14
N VAL A 110 -1.13 17.61 -16.91
CA VAL A 110 -2.29 17.02 -17.57
C VAL A 110 -3.19 16.33 -16.54
N LEU A 111 -2.59 15.62 -15.60
CA LEU A 111 -3.30 14.91 -14.52
C LEU A 111 -4.04 15.84 -13.59
N ARG A 112 -3.55 17.08 -13.39
CA ARG A 112 -4.20 18.09 -12.56
C ARG A 112 -5.64 18.36 -13.00
N GLY A 113 -5.88 18.54 -14.29
CA GLY A 113 -7.23 18.76 -14.82
C GLY A 113 -8.16 17.56 -14.54
N LYS A 114 -7.62 16.34 -14.60
CA LYS A 114 -8.40 15.13 -14.25
C LYS A 114 -8.74 15.06 -12.76
N ILE A 115 -7.80 15.44 -11.89
CA ILE A 115 -8.05 15.53 -10.45
C ILE A 115 -9.13 16.57 -10.13
N GLU A 116 -9.05 17.73 -10.74
CA GLU A 116 -10.04 18.82 -10.58
C GLU A 116 -11.44 18.35 -11.00
N GLU A 117 -11.57 17.68 -12.16
CA GLU A 117 -12.83 17.11 -12.65
C GLU A 117 -13.41 16.09 -11.65
N VAL A 118 -12.59 15.14 -11.18
CA VAL A 118 -13.01 14.11 -10.24
C VAL A 118 -13.42 14.73 -8.91
N TYR A 119 -12.68 15.73 -8.44
CA TYR A 119 -12.98 16.35 -7.15
C TYR A 119 -14.25 17.22 -7.21
N GLU A 120 -14.53 17.90 -8.31
CA GLU A 120 -15.81 18.59 -8.50
C GLU A 120 -17.00 17.62 -8.44
N ASN A 121 -16.86 16.44 -9.06
CA ASN A 121 -17.89 15.40 -8.96
C ASN A 121 -18.10 14.92 -7.51
N ILE A 122 -17.02 14.80 -6.73
CA ILE A 122 -17.12 14.48 -5.29
C ILE A 122 -17.93 15.56 -4.56
N LYS A 123 -17.66 16.83 -4.83
CA LYS A 123 -18.36 17.95 -4.17
C LYS A 123 -19.87 17.97 -4.46
N GLU A 124 -20.29 17.49 -5.63
CA GLU A 124 -21.69 17.42 -6.02
C GLU A 124 -22.42 16.24 -5.37
N ASN A 125 -21.71 15.14 -5.10
CA ASN A 125 -22.34 13.87 -4.73
C ASN A 125 -22.19 13.48 -3.25
N PHE A 126 -21.32 14.16 -2.49
CA PHE A 126 -21.01 13.84 -1.10
C PHE A 126 -21.14 15.04 -0.19
N ASP A 127 -21.54 14.80 1.06
CA ASP A 127 -21.60 15.85 2.09
C ASP A 127 -20.23 16.21 2.62
N MET A 128 -19.33 15.21 2.69
CA MET A 128 -18.00 15.33 3.28
C MET A 128 -16.96 14.54 2.48
N SER A 129 -15.77 15.12 2.30
CA SER A 129 -14.60 14.37 1.84
C SER A 129 -13.46 14.48 2.82
N VAL A 130 -12.81 13.34 3.11
CA VAL A 130 -11.59 13.26 3.90
C VAL A 130 -10.44 13.00 2.94
N ILE A 131 -9.56 13.99 2.77
CA ILE A 131 -8.50 13.97 1.77
C ILE A 131 -7.20 13.55 2.44
N GLU A 132 -6.47 12.62 1.86
CA GLU A 132 -5.16 12.20 2.32
C GLU A 132 -4.06 12.74 1.40
N GLY A 133 -3.04 13.40 1.97
CA GLY A 133 -1.82 13.77 1.27
C GLY A 133 -0.83 12.62 1.15
N ALA A 134 0.26 12.82 0.42
CA ALA A 134 1.33 11.84 0.22
C ALA A 134 2.68 12.35 0.73
N GLY A 135 3.43 11.52 1.47
CA GLY A 135 4.73 11.90 2.03
C GLY A 135 4.63 13.12 2.94
N SER A 136 5.42 14.15 2.64
CA SER A 136 5.44 15.45 3.35
C SER A 136 5.25 16.62 2.39
N PRO A 137 4.51 17.67 2.77
CA PRO A 137 4.42 18.89 1.98
C PRO A 137 5.73 19.70 1.95
N ALA A 138 6.71 19.33 2.80
CA ALA A 138 8.01 19.98 2.90
C ALA A 138 9.04 19.51 1.87
N GLU A 139 8.66 18.64 0.93
CA GLU A 139 9.49 18.23 -0.21
C GLU A 139 9.60 19.39 -1.21
N ILE A 140 10.30 20.47 -0.83
CA ILE A 140 10.34 21.77 -1.55
C ILE A 140 10.84 21.65 -3.00
N ASN A 141 11.66 20.65 -3.30
CA ASN A 141 12.11 20.32 -4.64
C ASN A 141 11.00 19.72 -5.53
N LEU A 142 9.90 19.25 -4.94
CA LEU A 142 8.77 18.63 -5.64
C LEU A 142 7.52 19.51 -5.69
N ASN A 143 7.55 20.70 -5.09
CA ASN A 143 6.38 21.58 -4.94
C ASN A 143 5.89 22.16 -6.26
N LYS A 144 6.75 22.23 -7.29
CA LYS A 144 6.30 22.70 -8.61
C LYS A 144 5.30 21.70 -9.19
N ASP A 145 4.10 22.21 -9.52
CA ASP A 145 2.98 21.40 -10.02
C ASP A 145 2.53 20.30 -9.04
N ASP A 146 2.57 20.60 -7.73
CA ASP A 146 2.05 19.69 -6.70
C ASP A 146 0.56 19.43 -6.90
N ILE A 147 0.20 18.15 -6.89
CA ILE A 147 -1.17 17.65 -7.03
C ILE A 147 -1.60 16.75 -5.83
N VAL A 148 -0.74 16.60 -4.82
CA VAL A 148 -0.95 15.62 -3.75
C VAL A 148 -1.03 16.20 -2.35
N ASN A 149 -0.35 17.32 -2.08
CA ASN A 149 -0.31 17.94 -0.75
C ASN A 149 -0.95 19.34 -0.81
N ILE A 150 -0.18 20.42 -0.70
CA ILE A 150 -0.71 21.78 -0.72
C ILE A 150 -1.40 22.11 -2.05
N GLY A 151 -0.90 21.57 -3.16
CA GLY A 151 -1.56 21.71 -4.46
C GLY A 151 -2.97 21.12 -4.47
N MET A 152 -3.16 19.95 -3.85
CA MET A 152 -4.50 19.36 -3.68
C MET A 152 -5.34 20.14 -2.66
N ALA A 153 -4.75 20.63 -1.57
CA ALA A 153 -5.44 21.50 -0.62
C ALA A 153 -5.98 22.77 -1.30
N LYS A 154 -5.23 23.37 -2.24
CA LYS A 154 -5.67 24.53 -3.04
C LYS A 154 -6.82 24.17 -3.98
N ILE A 155 -6.76 23.04 -4.67
CA ILE A 155 -7.84 22.54 -5.54
C ILE A 155 -9.13 22.36 -4.71
N ALA A 156 -9.03 21.68 -3.58
CA ALA A 156 -10.17 21.38 -2.71
C ALA A 156 -10.61 22.60 -1.86
N LYS A 157 -9.78 23.61 -1.70
CA LYS A 157 -9.91 24.67 -0.69
C LYS A 157 -10.07 24.08 0.71
N ALA A 158 -9.30 23.03 1.01
CA ALA A 158 -9.45 22.24 2.21
C ALA A 158 -8.57 22.76 3.35
N PRO A 159 -9.11 22.90 4.57
CA PRO A 159 -8.29 23.05 5.76
C PRO A 159 -7.48 21.78 5.97
N CYS A 160 -6.20 21.93 6.36
CA CYS A 160 -5.28 20.84 6.55
C CYS A 160 -4.98 20.60 8.02
N ILE A 161 -4.88 19.34 8.42
CA ILE A 161 -4.31 18.89 9.69
C ILE A 161 -2.98 18.20 9.41
N LEU A 162 -1.92 18.65 10.10
CA LEU A 162 -0.58 18.08 9.99
C LEU A 162 -0.39 16.99 11.05
N VAL A 163 -0.15 15.76 10.63
CA VAL A 163 0.13 14.62 11.50
C VAL A 163 1.63 14.40 11.61
N ALA A 164 2.13 14.30 12.84
CA ALA A 164 3.54 14.11 13.15
C ALA A 164 3.76 12.88 14.05
N ASP A 165 4.73 12.04 13.69
CA ASP A 165 5.09 10.83 14.43
C ASP A 165 6.10 11.15 15.53
N ILE A 166 5.75 10.90 16.80
CA ILE A 166 6.65 11.13 17.95
C ILE A 166 7.50 9.90 18.31
N ASP A 167 7.10 8.71 17.88
CA ASP A 167 7.75 7.44 18.25
C ASP A 167 9.19 7.34 17.72
N LYS A 168 9.46 7.99 16.59
CA LYS A 168 10.80 8.05 15.97
C LYS A 168 11.74 9.11 16.58
N GLY A 169 11.25 9.95 17.48
CA GLY A 169 11.97 11.11 18.00
C GLY A 169 12.00 12.31 17.05
N GLY A 170 12.37 13.48 17.56
CA GLY A 170 12.52 14.70 16.76
C GLY A 170 11.21 15.32 16.26
N VAL A 171 10.05 14.98 16.84
CA VAL A 171 8.72 15.42 16.38
C VAL A 171 8.60 16.93 16.25
N PHE A 172 9.12 17.70 17.23
CA PHE A 172 9.05 19.16 17.20
C PHE A 172 9.86 19.76 16.06
N ALA A 173 11.05 19.21 15.79
CA ALA A 173 11.87 19.60 14.64
C ALA A 173 11.15 19.28 13.32
N SER A 174 10.51 18.12 13.22
CA SER A 174 9.74 17.72 12.03
C SER A 174 8.55 18.66 11.79
N ILE A 175 7.80 19.02 12.84
CA ILE A 175 6.68 19.96 12.75
C ILE A 175 7.18 21.34 12.31
N TYR A 176 8.16 21.88 13.05
CA TYR A 176 8.71 23.19 12.78
C TYR A 176 9.28 23.27 11.35
N GLY A 177 10.13 22.31 10.98
CA GLY A 177 10.72 22.26 9.65
C GLY A 177 9.67 22.16 8.54
N THR A 178 8.67 21.29 8.71
CA THR A 178 7.58 21.13 7.72
C THR A 178 6.84 22.45 7.54
N VAL A 179 6.42 23.11 8.62
CA VAL A 179 5.66 24.35 8.57
C VAL A 179 6.50 25.49 8.01
N MET A 180 7.74 25.63 8.45
CA MET A 180 8.59 26.79 8.09
C MET A 180 9.18 26.71 6.69
N LEU A 181 9.26 25.54 6.08
CA LEU A 181 9.65 25.38 4.67
C LEU A 181 8.55 25.74 3.68
N LEU A 182 7.30 25.85 4.12
CA LEU A 182 6.20 26.28 3.29
C LEU A 182 6.16 27.82 3.20
N SER A 183 5.62 28.35 2.10
CA SER A 183 5.30 29.78 1.96
C SER A 183 4.22 30.20 2.98
N GLU A 184 4.09 31.49 3.26
CA GLU A 184 3.01 31.99 4.13
C GLU A 184 1.62 31.60 3.63
N GLU A 185 1.39 31.69 2.32
CA GLU A 185 0.15 31.27 1.69
C GLU A 185 -0.12 29.79 1.96
N ASP A 186 0.87 28.93 1.74
CA ASP A 186 0.74 27.48 1.89
C ASP A 186 0.55 27.07 3.36
N ARG A 187 1.26 27.71 4.29
CA ARG A 187 1.07 27.54 5.74
C ARG A 187 -0.36 27.86 6.16
N SER A 188 -0.98 28.86 5.53
CA SER A 188 -2.33 29.28 5.89
C SER A 188 -3.38 28.17 5.75
N PHE A 189 -3.11 27.13 4.97
CA PHE A 189 -3.97 25.95 4.88
C PHE A 189 -3.89 25.05 6.12
N ILE A 190 -2.76 25.02 6.84
CA ILE A 190 -2.59 24.17 8.03
C ILE A 190 -3.32 24.82 9.20
N LYS A 191 -4.37 24.15 9.70
CA LYS A 191 -5.25 24.65 10.77
C LYS A 191 -5.04 23.97 12.10
N GLY A 192 -4.30 22.87 12.13
CA GLY A 192 -4.03 22.15 13.35
C GLY A 192 -2.97 21.07 13.17
N ILE A 193 -2.47 20.59 14.28
CA ILE A 193 -1.44 19.56 14.38
C ILE A 193 -1.99 18.40 15.21
N ILE A 194 -1.72 17.17 14.80
CA ILE A 194 -1.92 15.96 15.60
C ILE A 194 -0.56 15.31 15.82
N ILE A 195 -0.20 15.09 17.07
CA ILE A 195 0.95 14.27 17.44
C ILE A 195 0.49 12.82 17.57
N ASN A 196 1.07 11.93 16.79
CA ASN A 196 0.66 10.54 16.70
C ASN A 196 1.69 9.60 17.30
N LYS A 197 1.25 8.40 17.67
CA LYS A 197 2.05 7.30 18.23
C LYS A 197 2.74 7.64 19.55
N PHE A 198 2.09 8.43 20.40
CA PHE A 198 2.65 8.82 21.69
C PHE A 198 2.70 7.64 22.66
N ARG A 199 3.84 7.51 23.34
CA ARG A 199 4.06 6.57 24.45
C ARG A 199 4.57 7.35 25.66
N GLY A 200 4.01 7.10 26.82
CA GLY A 200 4.48 7.67 28.06
C GLY A 200 3.47 8.58 28.77
N ASP A 201 3.97 9.43 29.66
CA ASP A 201 3.13 10.36 30.43
C ASP A 201 2.91 11.66 29.65
N ILE A 202 1.65 11.97 29.36
CA ILE A 202 1.25 13.18 28.62
C ILE A 202 1.70 14.46 29.32
N LYS A 203 1.77 14.47 30.65
CA LYS A 203 2.19 15.64 31.43
C LYS A 203 3.63 16.08 31.14
N ILE A 204 4.48 15.13 30.73
CA ILE A 204 5.85 15.43 30.34
C ILE A 204 5.87 16.11 28.97
N LEU A 205 4.92 15.76 28.10
CA LEU A 205 4.82 16.31 26.75
C LEU A 205 4.14 17.70 26.72
N GLU A 206 3.18 17.96 27.59
CA GLU A 206 2.36 19.18 27.60
C GLU A 206 3.15 20.50 27.47
N PRO A 207 4.25 20.73 28.20
CA PRO A 207 5.04 21.96 28.00
C PRO A 207 5.60 22.08 26.59
N GLY A 208 6.01 20.96 25.95
CA GLY A 208 6.51 20.92 24.59
C GLY A 208 5.41 21.23 23.57
N LEU A 209 4.16 20.82 23.83
CA LEU A 209 3.02 21.16 22.97
C LEU A 209 2.84 22.66 22.92
N LYS A 210 2.86 23.33 24.07
CA LYS A 210 2.73 24.78 24.12
C LYS A 210 3.87 25.49 23.41
N MET A 211 5.11 25.02 23.59
CA MET A 211 6.28 25.59 22.92
C MET A 211 6.16 25.49 21.40
N ILE A 212 5.73 24.37 20.87
CA ILE A 212 5.61 24.22 19.39
C ILE A 212 4.46 25.06 18.84
N GLU A 213 3.32 25.15 19.55
CA GLU A 213 2.21 26.04 19.16
C GLU A 213 2.67 27.50 19.05
N ASP A 214 3.42 27.99 20.05
CA ASP A 214 3.95 29.35 20.07
C ASP A 214 4.96 29.60 18.94
N LEU A 215 5.77 28.57 18.56
CA LEU A 215 6.76 28.67 17.51
C LEU A 215 6.15 28.69 16.10
N VAL A 216 5.11 27.91 15.85
CA VAL A 216 4.52 27.76 14.49
C VAL A 216 3.22 28.53 14.32
N ASN A 217 2.65 29.04 15.41
CA ASN A 217 1.34 29.72 15.48
C ASN A 217 0.20 28.85 14.93
N ILE A 218 0.22 27.54 15.19
CA ILE A 218 -0.78 26.55 14.80
C ILE A 218 -1.11 25.69 16.03
N PRO A 219 -2.40 25.49 16.39
CA PRO A 219 -2.77 24.72 17.57
C PRO A 219 -2.48 23.21 17.41
N VAL A 220 -2.09 22.56 18.49
CA VAL A 220 -2.06 21.10 18.61
C VAL A 220 -3.45 20.64 19.02
N LEU A 221 -4.16 19.98 18.11
CA LEU A 221 -5.54 19.52 18.29
C LEU A 221 -5.64 18.29 19.18
N GLY A 222 -4.58 17.51 19.24
CA GLY A 222 -4.56 16.31 20.07
C GLY A 222 -3.28 15.50 19.96
N VAL A 223 -3.14 14.59 20.92
CA VAL A 223 -2.06 13.62 20.99
C VAL A 223 -2.67 12.23 20.96
N MET A 224 -2.38 11.47 19.91
CA MET A 224 -2.88 10.11 19.73
C MET A 224 -1.90 9.13 20.40
N PRO A 225 -2.39 8.30 21.34
CA PRO A 225 -1.54 7.28 21.93
C PRO A 225 -1.13 6.24 20.88
N TYR A 226 0.01 5.61 21.11
CA TYR A 226 0.36 4.41 20.35
C TYR A 226 -0.58 3.27 20.74
N PHE A 227 -1.14 2.61 19.73
CA PHE A 227 -1.90 1.38 19.91
C PHE A 227 -1.63 0.43 18.75
N GLN A 228 -1.75 -0.85 19.04
CA GLN A 228 -1.68 -1.87 17.99
C GLN A 228 -3.03 -1.94 17.26
N HIS A 229 -2.99 -2.05 15.96
CA HIS A 229 -4.18 -2.18 15.11
C HIS A 229 -3.89 -3.17 13.99
N ASN A 230 -4.95 -3.73 13.44
CA ASN A 230 -4.91 -4.65 12.30
C ASN A 230 -5.33 -3.97 10.99
N ILE A 231 -5.34 -2.63 10.96
CA ILE A 231 -5.58 -1.89 9.73
C ILE A 231 -4.38 -2.11 8.82
N GLU A 232 -4.65 -2.47 7.58
CA GLU A 232 -3.64 -2.77 6.57
C GLU A 232 -2.71 -1.57 6.33
N GLU A 233 -1.41 -1.85 6.21
CA GLU A 233 -0.41 -0.83 5.91
C GLU A 233 -0.40 -0.51 4.41
N GLU A 234 -0.18 0.77 4.07
CA GLU A 234 -0.19 1.25 2.69
C GLU A 234 1.04 0.80 1.91
N ASP A 235 2.22 0.84 2.55
CA ASP A 235 3.50 0.66 1.88
C ASP A 235 4.12 -0.71 2.17
N SER A 236 4.50 -1.41 1.08
CA SER A 236 5.34 -2.62 1.13
C SER A 236 6.75 -2.35 1.66
N ALA A 237 7.19 -1.09 1.69
CA ALA A 237 8.50 -0.67 2.18
C ALA A 237 8.59 -0.57 3.71
N SER A 238 7.48 -0.70 4.46
CA SER A 238 7.54 -0.71 5.91
C SER A 238 8.21 -2.00 6.38
N GLU A 239 9.12 -1.90 7.36
CA GLU A 239 9.80 -3.06 7.95
C GLU A 239 8.81 -4.09 8.55
N LYS A 240 7.60 -3.63 8.91
CA LYS A 240 6.53 -4.47 9.44
C LYS A 240 5.81 -5.30 8.39
N SER A 241 5.76 -4.84 7.14
CA SER A 241 5.03 -5.49 6.06
C SER A 241 5.58 -6.88 5.69
N SER A 242 6.80 -7.17 6.10
CA SER A 242 7.47 -8.46 5.91
C SER A 242 7.93 -9.09 7.22
N SER A 243 7.30 -8.76 8.35
CA SER A 243 7.60 -9.40 9.62
C SER A 243 7.00 -10.80 9.68
N SER A 244 7.82 -11.76 10.10
CA SER A 244 7.35 -13.11 10.41
C SER A 244 6.33 -13.07 11.56
N PHE A 245 5.33 -13.94 11.52
CA PHE A 245 4.32 -14.01 12.55
C PHE A 245 3.90 -15.46 12.86
N GLY A 246 3.31 -15.65 14.03
CA GLY A 246 2.86 -16.95 14.51
C GLY A 246 3.98 -17.84 15.03
N ASN A 247 3.60 -18.84 15.80
CA ASN A 247 4.50 -19.88 16.36
C ASN A 247 3.89 -21.27 16.18
N GLY A 248 2.98 -21.44 15.22
CA GLY A 248 2.28 -22.68 14.95
C GLY A 248 3.17 -23.78 14.39
N ALA A 249 2.63 -24.98 14.31
CA ALA A 249 3.34 -26.15 13.80
C ALA A 249 3.47 -26.13 12.27
N ILE A 250 2.54 -25.46 11.55
CA ILE A 250 2.54 -25.36 10.09
C ILE A 250 3.46 -24.21 9.68
N LYS A 251 4.58 -24.53 9.07
CA LYS A 251 5.61 -23.56 8.65
C LYS A 251 5.38 -23.13 7.21
N ILE A 252 4.98 -21.88 7.03
CA ILE A 252 4.74 -21.25 5.74
C ILE A 252 5.88 -20.28 5.46
N ASN A 253 6.65 -20.51 4.40
CA ASN A 253 7.71 -19.62 3.97
C ASN A 253 7.34 -18.91 2.66
N VAL A 254 7.29 -17.59 2.70
CA VAL A 254 7.06 -16.72 1.54
C VAL A 254 8.41 -16.20 1.06
N ILE A 255 8.75 -16.42 -0.19
CA ILE A 255 9.99 -15.89 -0.75
C ILE A 255 9.84 -14.37 -0.92
N LYS A 256 10.68 -13.60 -0.24
CA LYS A 256 10.66 -12.14 -0.33
C LYS A 256 11.31 -11.68 -1.63
N LEU A 257 10.49 -11.37 -2.62
CA LEU A 257 10.96 -10.81 -3.89
C LEU A 257 11.27 -9.30 -3.76
N PRO A 258 12.25 -8.77 -4.50
CA PRO A 258 12.55 -7.33 -4.53
C PRO A 258 11.37 -6.45 -4.94
N HIS A 259 10.54 -6.93 -5.87
CA HIS A 259 9.36 -6.21 -6.37
C HIS A 259 8.05 -6.94 -6.01
N MET A 260 8.01 -7.56 -4.83
CA MET A 260 6.81 -8.24 -4.33
C MET A 260 5.63 -7.29 -4.28
N SER A 261 4.49 -7.72 -4.84
CA SER A 261 3.22 -6.99 -4.78
C SER A 261 2.27 -7.62 -3.76
N ASN A 262 1.35 -6.81 -3.22
CA ASN A 262 0.26 -7.25 -2.35
C ASN A 262 0.73 -8.14 -1.18
N PHE A 263 1.72 -7.67 -0.43
CA PHE A 263 2.28 -8.41 0.71
C PHE A 263 1.23 -8.72 1.80
N ASN A 264 0.14 -7.99 1.88
CA ASN A 264 -0.97 -8.17 2.80
C ASN A 264 -1.89 -9.36 2.43
N ASP A 265 -1.74 -9.96 1.25
CA ASP A 265 -2.48 -11.16 0.88
C ASP A 265 -2.13 -12.36 1.80
N PHE A 266 -1.05 -12.25 2.57
CA PHE A 266 -0.65 -13.25 3.56
C PHE A 266 -1.23 -12.99 4.97
N ASP A 267 -1.85 -11.85 5.20
CA ASP A 267 -2.45 -11.48 6.48
C ASP A 267 -3.54 -12.44 6.98
N PRO A 268 -4.36 -13.09 6.12
CA PRO A 268 -5.29 -14.10 6.58
C PRO A 268 -4.66 -15.23 7.39
N PHE A 269 -3.40 -15.58 7.13
CA PHE A 269 -2.70 -16.60 7.93
C PHE A 269 -2.50 -16.19 9.40
N LYS A 270 -2.55 -14.89 9.73
CA LYS A 270 -2.50 -14.38 11.11
C LYS A 270 -3.69 -14.83 11.96
N MET A 271 -4.80 -15.20 11.31
CA MET A 271 -6.02 -15.67 11.98
C MET A 271 -5.96 -17.15 12.39
N TYR A 272 -4.94 -17.85 11.94
CA TYR A 272 -4.78 -19.29 12.20
C TYR A 272 -3.59 -19.53 13.15
N PRO A 273 -3.84 -19.83 14.46
CA PRO A 273 -2.78 -20.04 15.45
C PRO A 273 -1.83 -21.21 15.10
N GLU A 274 -2.29 -22.15 14.28
CA GLU A 274 -1.51 -23.30 13.80
C GLU A 274 -0.43 -22.90 12.80
N CYS A 275 -0.53 -21.71 12.21
CA CYS A 275 0.40 -21.22 11.19
C CYS A 275 1.55 -20.44 11.81
N GLN A 276 2.74 -20.67 11.26
CA GLN A 276 3.91 -19.82 11.40
C GLN A 276 4.32 -19.35 10.02
N LEU A 277 4.21 -18.06 9.73
CA LEU A 277 4.61 -17.50 8.43
C LEU A 277 5.91 -16.73 8.56
N LYS A 278 6.83 -16.98 7.64
CA LYS A 278 8.12 -16.28 7.56
C LYS A 278 8.39 -15.82 6.14
N PHE A 279 8.80 -14.56 5.99
CA PHE A 279 9.36 -14.06 4.74
C PHE A 279 10.85 -14.39 4.69
N VAL A 280 11.28 -15.06 3.62
CA VAL A 280 12.65 -15.58 3.47
C VAL A 280 13.37 -14.97 2.30
N THR A 281 14.66 -14.71 2.46
CA THR A 281 15.53 -14.15 1.42
C THR A 281 16.65 -15.10 1.00
N LYS A 282 16.77 -16.26 1.67
CA LYS A 282 17.82 -17.26 1.44
C LYS A 282 17.22 -18.63 1.32
N VAL A 283 17.75 -19.42 0.41
CA VAL A 283 17.34 -20.80 0.15
C VAL A 283 17.41 -21.70 1.39
N GLU A 284 18.44 -21.50 2.23
CA GLU A 284 18.63 -22.32 3.43
C GLU A 284 17.47 -22.18 4.43
N GLU A 285 16.75 -21.05 4.38
CA GLU A 285 15.60 -20.79 5.24
C GLU A 285 14.34 -21.58 4.81
N LEU A 286 14.31 -22.14 3.59
CA LEU A 286 13.22 -22.96 3.08
C LEU A 286 13.25 -24.39 3.66
N LYS A 287 14.34 -24.80 4.32
CA LYS A 287 14.44 -26.12 4.94
C LYS A 287 13.36 -26.29 6.01
N ASN A 288 12.67 -27.43 5.95
CA ASN A 288 11.56 -27.78 6.85
C ASN A 288 10.32 -26.86 6.71
N SER A 289 10.09 -26.27 5.56
CA SER A 289 8.82 -25.62 5.23
C SER A 289 7.76 -26.68 4.96
N ASP A 290 6.56 -26.47 5.49
CA ASP A 290 5.38 -27.25 5.09
C ASP A 290 4.74 -26.67 3.82
N LEU A 291 4.91 -25.35 3.62
CA LEU A 291 4.41 -24.63 2.45
C LEU A 291 5.43 -23.55 2.04
N ILE A 292 5.72 -23.48 0.76
CA ILE A 292 6.52 -22.42 0.15
C ILE A 292 5.63 -21.61 -0.80
N ILE A 293 5.65 -20.28 -0.66
CA ILE A 293 4.86 -19.39 -1.50
C ILE A 293 5.82 -18.50 -2.29
N ILE A 294 5.66 -18.48 -3.60
CA ILE A 294 6.25 -17.48 -4.49
C ILE A 294 5.18 -16.41 -4.70
N PRO A 295 5.37 -15.20 -4.19
CA PRO A 295 4.36 -14.14 -4.27
C PRO A 295 4.30 -13.51 -5.65
N GLY A 296 3.25 -12.73 -5.92
CA GLY A 296 3.16 -11.89 -7.10
C GLY A 296 4.28 -10.85 -7.15
N SER A 297 4.73 -10.54 -8.36
CA SER A 297 5.78 -9.55 -8.63
C SER A 297 5.32 -8.47 -9.60
N LYS A 298 5.77 -7.24 -9.40
CA LYS A 298 5.57 -6.13 -10.34
C LYS A 298 6.65 -6.09 -11.44
N ASN A 299 7.76 -6.77 -11.24
CA ASN A 299 8.83 -6.92 -12.23
C ASN A 299 9.27 -8.40 -12.32
N SER A 300 8.42 -9.20 -12.95
CA SER A 300 8.54 -10.67 -13.01
C SER A 300 9.91 -11.12 -13.55
N ILE A 301 10.42 -10.45 -14.59
CA ILE A 301 11.72 -10.80 -15.20
C ILE A 301 12.87 -10.55 -14.21
N SER A 302 12.90 -9.38 -13.58
CA SER A 302 13.95 -9.04 -12.61
C SER A 302 13.91 -9.97 -11.40
N ASP A 303 12.71 -10.26 -10.89
CA ASP A 303 12.52 -11.12 -9.73
C ASP A 303 12.81 -12.60 -10.08
N LEU A 304 12.54 -13.04 -11.31
CA LEU A 304 12.97 -14.35 -11.78
C LEU A 304 14.50 -14.47 -11.83
N ILE A 305 15.19 -13.44 -12.32
CA ILE A 305 16.66 -13.38 -12.30
C ILE A 305 17.18 -13.39 -10.85
N TYR A 306 16.52 -12.65 -9.95
CA TYR A 306 16.84 -12.67 -8.52
C TYR A 306 16.72 -14.08 -7.94
N LEU A 307 15.63 -14.80 -8.21
CA LEU A 307 15.43 -16.17 -7.74
C LEU A 307 16.53 -17.11 -8.25
N LYS A 308 16.88 -17.01 -9.55
CA LYS A 308 17.96 -17.80 -10.14
C LYS A 308 19.31 -17.53 -9.48
N ASN A 309 19.66 -16.25 -9.33
CA ASN A 309 20.97 -15.86 -8.79
C ASN A 309 21.13 -16.18 -7.30
N ASN A 310 20.03 -16.31 -6.56
CA ASN A 310 20.03 -16.65 -5.14
C ASN A 310 19.76 -18.14 -4.85
N GLY A 311 19.82 -18.99 -5.86
CA GLY A 311 19.76 -20.45 -5.70
C GLY A 311 18.37 -21.02 -5.42
N PHE A 312 17.30 -20.23 -5.56
CA PHE A 312 15.92 -20.70 -5.36
C PHE A 312 15.46 -21.70 -6.44
N PHE A 313 16.25 -21.87 -7.50
CA PHE A 313 16.07 -22.85 -8.56
C PHE A 313 17.03 -24.04 -8.46
N GLU A 314 17.62 -24.27 -7.28
CA GLU A 314 18.45 -25.48 -7.11
C GLU A 314 17.61 -26.76 -7.17
N LYS A 315 18.28 -27.83 -7.62
CA LYS A 315 17.68 -29.12 -7.96
C LYS A 315 16.66 -29.67 -6.96
N ASP A 316 16.82 -29.37 -5.68
CA ASP A 316 15.94 -29.93 -4.63
C ASP A 316 14.56 -29.26 -4.56
N ILE A 317 14.45 -27.98 -4.95
CA ILE A 317 13.18 -27.27 -5.00
C ILE A 317 12.47 -27.62 -6.32
N ILE A 318 13.21 -27.64 -7.43
CA ILE A 318 12.70 -28.05 -8.73
C ILE A 318 12.28 -29.51 -8.72
N SER A 319 13.08 -30.42 -8.13
CA SER A 319 12.72 -31.84 -8.06
C SER A 319 11.49 -32.08 -7.19
N THR A 320 11.24 -31.26 -6.18
CA THR A 320 10.01 -31.31 -5.38
C THR A 320 8.81 -30.83 -6.20
N LEU A 321 8.96 -29.74 -6.94
CA LEU A 321 7.95 -29.23 -7.88
C LEU A 321 7.67 -30.23 -9.01
N GLU A 322 8.72 -30.77 -9.64
CA GLU A 322 8.62 -31.77 -10.69
C GLU A 322 7.92 -33.05 -10.21
N LYS A 323 8.24 -33.52 -9.01
CA LYS A 323 7.63 -34.71 -8.43
C LYS A 323 6.16 -34.53 -8.12
N GLU A 324 5.78 -33.40 -7.55
CA GLU A 324 4.39 -33.03 -7.28
C GLU A 324 3.57 -32.84 -8.55
N ILE A 325 4.17 -32.24 -9.59
CA ILE A 325 3.57 -32.10 -10.91
C ILE A 325 3.38 -33.45 -11.61
N MET A 326 4.36 -34.37 -11.48
CA MET A 326 4.30 -35.70 -12.09
C MET A 326 3.37 -36.67 -11.35
N GLU A 327 3.25 -36.56 -10.01
CA GLU A 327 2.38 -37.42 -9.23
C GLU A 327 0.88 -37.02 -9.33
N ASN A 328 0.57 -35.79 -9.74
CA ASN A 328 -0.79 -35.32 -9.98
C ASN A 328 -1.08 -35.30 -11.50
N SER A 329 -1.51 -36.43 -12.02
CA SER A 329 -1.67 -36.78 -13.43
C SER A 329 -2.69 -36.01 -14.28
N TRP A 330 -3.07 -34.83 -13.88
CA TRP A 330 -4.00 -33.96 -14.64
C TRP A 330 -3.35 -32.71 -15.26
N ILE A 331 -2.04 -32.51 -15.06
CA ILE A 331 -1.27 -31.59 -15.88
C ILE A 331 -0.86 -32.36 -17.11
N ILE A 332 -1.58 -32.10 -18.18
CA ILE A 332 -1.47 -32.65 -19.52
C ILE A 332 -0.02 -32.94 -19.92
N ASP A 333 0.27 -34.23 -20.13
CA ASP A 333 1.28 -34.89 -20.99
C ASP A 333 2.39 -33.99 -21.61
N TYR A 334 3.24 -33.38 -20.77
CA TYR A 334 4.43 -32.68 -21.22
C TYR A 334 5.68 -33.27 -20.56
N LYS A 335 6.63 -33.70 -21.39
CA LYS A 335 7.99 -33.99 -20.94
C LYS A 335 8.60 -32.68 -20.43
N ILE A 336 9.01 -32.65 -19.17
CA ILE A 336 9.71 -31.52 -18.57
C ILE A 336 11.15 -31.56 -19.09
N ASP A 337 11.41 -30.80 -20.14
CA ASP A 337 12.73 -30.44 -20.61
C ASP A 337 12.95 -28.93 -20.41
N GLU A 338 14.12 -28.42 -20.81
CA GLU A 338 14.42 -26.99 -20.64
C GLU A 338 13.41 -26.08 -21.35
N GLU A 339 12.79 -26.50 -22.46
CA GLU A 339 11.76 -25.75 -23.19
C GLU A 339 10.44 -25.67 -22.39
N VAL A 340 10.07 -26.71 -21.64
CA VAL A 340 8.87 -26.70 -20.78
C VAL A 340 9.07 -25.77 -19.59
N LEU A 341 10.29 -25.71 -19.06
CA LEU A 341 10.63 -24.74 -18.04
C LEU A 341 10.47 -23.31 -18.56
N GLU A 342 10.86 -23.02 -19.80
CA GLU A 342 10.62 -21.73 -20.46
C GLU A 342 9.14 -21.44 -20.69
N ILE A 343 8.33 -22.41 -21.08
CA ILE A 343 6.86 -22.27 -21.21
C ILE A 343 6.22 -22.03 -19.85
N TYR A 344 6.67 -22.71 -18.81
CA TYR A 344 6.21 -22.51 -17.44
C TYR A 344 6.63 -21.12 -16.92
N TYR A 345 7.81 -20.63 -17.29
CA TYR A 345 8.25 -19.26 -17.04
C TYR A 345 7.38 -18.24 -17.76
N HIS A 346 7.04 -18.50 -19.01
CA HIS A 346 6.14 -17.62 -19.78
C HIS A 346 4.72 -17.61 -19.21
N PHE A 347 4.22 -18.75 -18.76
CA PHE A 347 2.96 -18.88 -18.03
C PHE A 347 3.02 -18.15 -16.67
N LEU A 348 4.13 -18.24 -15.94
CA LEU A 348 4.35 -17.47 -14.71
C LEU A 348 4.46 -15.95 -15.00
N GLU A 349 5.07 -15.53 -16.08
CA GLU A 349 5.13 -14.12 -16.49
C GLU A 349 3.73 -13.55 -16.72
N GLU A 350 2.85 -14.25 -17.40
CA GLU A 350 1.46 -13.82 -17.61
C GLU A 350 0.60 -13.88 -16.34
N GLN A 351 0.89 -14.78 -15.42
CA GLN A 351 0.07 -15.07 -14.24
C GLN A 351 0.62 -14.46 -12.93
N LEU A 352 1.93 -14.13 -12.86
CA LEU A 352 2.57 -13.57 -11.66
C LEU A 352 2.03 -12.19 -11.26
N GLU A 353 1.42 -11.46 -12.18
CA GLU A 353 0.75 -10.19 -11.83
C GLU A 353 -0.51 -10.39 -10.97
N LYS A 354 -1.07 -11.61 -10.88
CA LYS A 354 -2.40 -11.85 -10.29
C LYS A 354 -2.58 -13.16 -9.53
N ARG A 355 -1.55 -14.01 -9.35
CA ARG A 355 -1.72 -15.36 -8.78
C ARG A 355 -0.57 -15.78 -7.88
N TYR A 356 -0.85 -16.60 -6.89
CA TYR A 356 0.12 -17.23 -6.00
C TYR A 356 0.21 -18.72 -6.31
N LEU A 357 1.44 -19.23 -6.38
CA LEU A 357 1.71 -20.66 -6.48
C LEU A 357 2.00 -21.19 -5.08
N PHE A 358 1.19 -22.13 -4.60
CA PHE A 358 1.40 -22.82 -3.35
C PHE A 358 1.99 -24.20 -3.63
N VAL A 359 3.17 -24.46 -3.07
CA VAL A 359 3.83 -25.77 -3.15
C VAL A 359 3.96 -26.34 -1.75
N ARG A 360 3.32 -27.45 -1.52
CA ARG A 360 3.38 -28.17 -0.22
C ARG A 360 4.38 -29.31 -0.27
N ASN A 361 5.24 -29.41 0.73
CA ASN A 361 6.26 -30.46 0.84
C ASN A 361 5.58 -31.79 1.22
N GLY A 362 5.50 -32.71 0.27
CA GLY A 362 5.36 -34.14 0.48
C GLY A 362 3.99 -34.75 0.67
N ARG A 363 2.86 -34.10 0.45
CA ARG A 363 1.54 -34.81 0.46
C ARG A 363 0.29 -34.08 -0.07
N TYR A 364 0.32 -32.93 -0.73
CA TYR A 364 -0.95 -32.29 -1.13
C TYR A 364 -0.86 -31.38 -2.37
N ASN A 365 -2.02 -31.18 -2.95
CA ASN A 365 -2.32 -30.50 -4.21
C ASN A 365 -1.72 -29.09 -4.34
N ILE A 366 -1.32 -28.74 -5.55
CA ILE A 366 -1.02 -27.37 -5.96
C ILE A 366 -2.35 -26.66 -6.14
N GLU A 367 -2.59 -25.61 -5.36
CA GLU A 367 -3.74 -24.73 -5.55
C GLU A 367 -3.23 -23.36 -6.03
N ILE A 368 -3.77 -22.90 -7.16
CA ILE A 368 -3.47 -21.58 -7.71
C ILE A 368 -4.63 -20.66 -7.37
N PHE A 369 -4.39 -19.64 -6.55
CA PHE A 369 -5.39 -18.63 -6.22
C PHE A 369 -5.12 -17.36 -7.01
N GLY A 370 -6.15 -16.86 -7.72
CA GLY A 370 -6.09 -15.58 -8.44
C GLY A 370 -7.18 -14.64 -7.94
N ASN A 371 -6.90 -13.33 -7.94
CA ASN A 371 -7.94 -12.32 -7.78
C ASN A 371 -8.97 -12.45 -8.91
N ASN A 372 -10.23 -12.73 -8.55
CA ASN A 372 -11.40 -12.79 -9.43
C ASN A 372 -11.51 -13.99 -10.38
N THR A 373 -11.54 -15.20 -9.84
CA THR A 373 -12.38 -16.23 -10.45
C THR A 373 -12.92 -17.12 -9.35
N SER A 374 -14.25 -17.15 -9.20
CA SER A 374 -14.94 -18.26 -8.60
C SER A 374 -14.61 -19.49 -9.45
N PHE A 375 -13.61 -20.26 -9.04
CA PHE A 375 -13.44 -21.59 -9.56
C PHE A 375 -14.46 -22.47 -8.84
N GLU A 376 -15.53 -22.84 -9.53
CA GLU A 376 -16.27 -24.03 -9.21
C GLU A 376 -15.26 -25.19 -9.13
N LYS A 377 -15.33 -25.94 -8.03
CA LYS A 377 -14.64 -27.21 -7.87
C LYS A 377 -15.16 -28.17 -8.92
N GLU A 378 -14.62 -28.17 -10.11
CA GLU A 378 -14.68 -29.34 -10.94
C GLU A 378 -13.60 -30.31 -10.45
N ARG A 379 -14.03 -31.30 -9.68
CA ARG A 379 -13.32 -32.55 -9.53
C ARG A 379 -13.36 -33.21 -10.91
N ILE A 380 -12.22 -33.26 -11.56
CA ILE A 380 -11.97 -34.25 -12.59
C ILE A 380 -11.30 -35.44 -11.95
#